data_450a6b5150cb1c25c316e304188f6e09
#
_entry.id   450a6b5150cb1c25c316e304188f6e09
#
_cell.length_a   1.000
_cell.length_b   1.000
_cell.length_c   1.000
_cell.angle_alpha   90.00
_cell.angle_beta   90.00
_cell.angle_gamma   90.00
#
_symmetry.space_group_name_H-M   'P 1'
#
loop_
_entity.id
_entity.type
_entity.pdbx_description
1 polymer ?
#
loop_
_entity_poly.entity_id
_entity_poly.type
_entity_poly.pdbx_seq_one_letter_code
_entity_poly.pdbx_strand_id
1 'polypeptide(L)'
;MNSERNQGKLFSSSYSPHDTAGSNPGICLSKDLLRNWQNRIHNYQSNLFKLVPSGQKQGSLFPQAEITSFETFEPLKLTPLPLSFWRCPEAPHNGPAIYLVMDRLENCDSHILLYIGETLAADRRWKGEHDCKAYLASYSEALNDAGIKSQLSIRFWSDVPADTKCRRKVEGELIKHWLPPFNKETRARWSTPFTAELAN
;
A
#
# COMPACT_ATOMS: atom_id res chain seq x y z
N MET A 1 38.95 4.35 21.96
CA MET A 1 38.60 3.61 20.71
C MET A 1 37.12 3.72 20.54
N ASN A 2 36.66 4.71 19.77
CA ASN A 2 35.27 5.01 19.54
C ASN A 2 34.79 4.22 18.29
N SER A 3 33.83 3.36 18.49
CA SER A 3 33.14 2.65 17.41
C SER A 3 31.92 3.47 17.00
N GLU A 4 32.02 4.22 15.93
CA GLU A 4 30.90 4.92 15.33
C GLU A 4 30.01 3.91 14.57
N ARG A 5 28.77 3.76 15.02
CA ARG A 5 27.75 2.99 14.30
C ARG A 5 27.19 3.83 13.16
N ASN A 6 27.47 3.38 11.95
CA ASN A 6 26.88 3.91 10.72
C ASN A 6 25.37 3.68 10.73
N GLN A 7 24.59 4.72 10.99
CA GLN A 7 23.14 4.72 10.79
C GLN A 7 22.86 5.06 9.34
N GLY A 8 22.42 4.07 8.55
CA GLY A 8 21.98 4.27 7.19
C GLY A 8 20.80 5.24 7.13
N LYS A 9 21.00 6.38 6.49
CA LYS A 9 19.97 7.39 6.23
C LYS A 9 19.04 6.88 5.14
N LEU A 10 17.80 6.54 5.50
CA LEU A 10 16.80 6.07 4.53
C LEU A 10 16.15 7.21 3.73
N PHE A 11 16.27 8.45 4.19
CA PHE A 11 15.80 9.65 3.49
C PHE A 11 16.65 10.84 3.94
N SER A 12 17.77 11.10 3.27
CA SER A 12 18.38 12.41 3.29
C SER A 12 19.06 12.65 1.95
N SER A 13 18.37 13.38 1.09
CA SER A 13 18.95 14.02 -0.07
C SER A 13 19.67 15.29 0.41
N SER A 14 21.00 15.25 0.49
CA SER A 14 21.80 16.45 0.49
C SER A 14 22.24 16.71 -0.95
N TYR A 15 21.49 17.55 -1.66
CA TYR A 15 21.89 18.03 -2.98
C TYR A 15 22.98 19.07 -2.81
N SER A 16 24.20 18.77 -3.26
CA SER A 16 25.23 19.75 -3.58
C SER A 16 25.13 20.12 -5.06
N PRO A 17 25.04 21.41 -5.42
CA PRO A 17 24.98 21.80 -6.83
C PRO A 17 26.40 21.96 -7.37
N HIS A 18 26.97 20.92 -7.96
CA HIS A 18 28.02 20.94 -8.98
C HIS A 18 28.46 19.51 -9.27
N ASP A 19 27.86 18.93 -10.32
CA ASP A 19 28.62 18.12 -11.31
C ASP A 19 27.67 17.82 -12.47
N THR A 20 27.96 18.46 -13.60
CA THR A 20 27.36 18.18 -14.91
C THR A 20 27.98 16.93 -15.49
N ALA A 21 27.33 15.79 -15.32
CA ALA A 21 27.58 14.59 -16.13
C ALA A 21 26.26 13.84 -16.31
N GLY A 22 25.72 13.91 -17.51
CA GLY A 22 24.85 12.96 -18.21
C GLY A 22 23.86 12.13 -17.39
N SER A 23 22.96 12.73 -16.60
CA SER A 23 21.76 12.04 -16.14
C SER A 23 20.70 12.11 -17.25
N ASN A 24 20.27 10.96 -17.75
CA ASN A 24 19.03 10.89 -18.52
C ASN A 24 17.98 11.66 -17.73
N PRO A 25 17.30 12.66 -18.32
CA PRO A 25 16.20 13.32 -17.64
C PRO A 25 15.11 12.27 -17.47
N GLY A 26 15.03 11.66 -16.29
CA GLY A 26 13.90 10.84 -15.92
C GLY A 26 12.64 11.65 -16.25
N ILE A 27 11.66 11.04 -16.92
CA ILE A 27 10.43 11.71 -17.30
C ILE A 27 9.79 12.20 -16.01
N CYS A 28 9.94 13.50 -15.71
CA CYS A 28 9.31 14.12 -14.56
C CYS A 28 7.80 14.06 -14.77
N LEU A 29 7.12 13.28 -13.96
CA LEU A 29 5.66 13.16 -14.04
C LEU A 29 5.01 14.47 -13.63
N SER A 30 4.23 15.07 -14.53
CA SER A 30 3.56 16.33 -14.23
C SER A 30 2.55 16.16 -13.09
N LYS A 31 2.35 17.23 -12.32
CA LYS A 31 1.36 17.30 -11.23
C LYS A 31 -0.03 16.88 -11.69
N ASP A 32 -0.45 17.33 -12.87
CA ASP A 32 -1.76 17.01 -13.41
C ASP A 32 -1.90 15.54 -13.80
N LEU A 33 -0.85 14.94 -14.34
CA LEU A 33 -0.83 13.52 -14.66
C LEU A 33 -0.95 12.67 -13.38
N LEU A 34 -0.20 13.02 -12.34
CA LEU A 34 -0.26 12.32 -11.05
C LEU A 34 -1.63 12.47 -10.39
N ARG A 35 -2.21 13.67 -10.37
CA ARG A 35 -3.56 13.90 -9.83
C ARG A 35 -4.63 13.18 -10.64
N ASN A 36 -4.55 13.19 -11.95
CA ASN A 36 -5.49 12.47 -12.81
C ASN A 36 -5.41 10.96 -12.55
N TRP A 37 -4.20 10.42 -12.37
CA TRP A 37 -4.00 9.01 -12.02
C TRP A 37 -4.61 8.70 -10.65
N GLN A 38 -4.32 9.48 -9.60
CA GLN A 38 -4.92 9.34 -8.27
C GLN A 38 -6.46 9.42 -8.33
N ASN A 39 -7.01 10.39 -9.06
CA ASN A 39 -8.45 10.58 -9.19
C ASN A 39 -9.14 9.41 -9.88
N ARG A 40 -8.54 8.80 -10.89
CA ARG A 40 -9.08 7.60 -11.54
C ARG A 40 -9.24 6.45 -10.56
N ILE A 41 -8.23 6.20 -9.73
CA ILE A 41 -8.25 5.16 -8.69
C ILE A 41 -9.30 5.52 -7.64
N HIS A 42 -9.27 6.76 -7.14
CA HIS A 42 -10.21 7.25 -6.14
C HIS A 42 -11.66 7.11 -6.61
N ASN A 43 -11.98 7.51 -7.83
CA ASN A 43 -13.35 7.43 -8.38
C ASN A 43 -13.87 5.99 -8.41
N TYR A 44 -13.00 5.03 -8.65
CA TYR A 44 -13.37 3.62 -8.57
C TYR A 44 -13.55 3.17 -7.11
N GLN A 45 -12.57 3.43 -6.26
CA GLN A 45 -12.53 2.88 -4.90
C GLN A 45 -13.46 3.61 -3.93
N SER A 46 -13.80 4.89 -4.18
CA SER A 46 -14.65 5.69 -3.29
C SER A 46 -16.03 5.07 -3.05
N ASN A 47 -16.59 4.41 -4.06
CA ASN A 47 -17.86 3.71 -3.93
C ASN A 47 -17.72 2.47 -3.03
N LEU A 48 -16.59 1.77 -3.12
CA LEU A 48 -16.32 0.58 -2.29
C LEU A 48 -16.14 0.95 -0.81
N PHE A 49 -15.50 2.11 -0.53
CA PHE A 49 -15.38 2.62 0.84
C PHE A 49 -16.73 3.04 1.46
N LYS A 50 -17.72 3.40 0.63
CA LYS A 50 -19.05 3.84 1.08
C LYS A 50 -20.05 2.69 1.22
N LEU A 51 -19.76 1.53 0.63
CA LEU A 51 -20.61 0.35 0.75
C LEU A 51 -20.55 -0.15 2.20
N VAL A 52 -21.46 0.37 3.03
CA VAL A 52 -21.74 -0.22 4.34
C VAL A 52 -22.34 -1.60 4.06
N PRO A 53 -21.83 -2.68 4.64
CA PRO A 53 -22.47 -3.97 4.51
C PRO A 53 -23.90 -3.85 5.00
N SER A 54 -24.86 -3.90 4.12
CA SER A 54 -26.26 -3.97 4.51
C SER A 54 -26.44 -5.33 5.20
N GLY A 55 -26.65 -5.25 6.53
CA GLY A 55 -26.74 -6.39 7.44
C GLY A 55 -27.97 -7.30 7.24
N GLN A 56 -28.38 -7.55 6.03
CA GLN A 56 -29.31 -8.63 5.69
C GLN A 56 -28.49 -9.86 5.26
N LYS A 57 -28.04 -10.62 6.25
CA LYS A 57 -27.69 -12.02 6.05
C LYS A 57 -28.96 -12.73 5.57
N GLN A 58 -29.09 -12.88 4.27
CA GLN A 58 -30.01 -13.89 3.74
C GLN A 58 -29.46 -15.23 4.23
N GLY A 59 -30.16 -15.86 5.16
CA GLY A 59 -29.69 -17.06 5.83
C GLY A 59 -29.41 -18.16 4.81
N SER A 60 -28.14 -18.50 4.65
CA SER A 60 -27.72 -19.70 3.96
C SER A 60 -28.12 -20.88 4.82
N LEU A 61 -28.99 -21.75 4.30
CA LEU A 61 -29.46 -22.99 4.95
C LEU A 61 -28.37 -24.06 5.09
N PHE A 62 -27.14 -23.76 4.65
CA PHE A 62 -26.00 -24.66 4.78
C PHE A 62 -24.94 -24.01 5.68
N PRO A 63 -24.37 -24.75 6.67
CA PRO A 63 -23.25 -24.28 7.45
C PRO A 63 -22.01 -24.20 6.54
N GLN A 64 -21.90 -23.13 5.76
CA GLN A 64 -20.63 -22.76 5.16
C GLN A 64 -19.73 -22.30 6.30
N ALA A 65 -18.58 -22.99 6.44
CA ALA A 65 -17.50 -22.52 7.28
C ALA A 65 -17.36 -20.99 7.12
N GLU A 66 -17.29 -20.28 8.23
CA GLU A 66 -17.15 -18.83 8.31
C GLU A 66 -15.96 -18.37 7.47
N ILE A 67 -16.16 -18.25 6.17
CA ILE A 67 -15.31 -17.45 5.33
C ILE A 67 -15.69 -16.03 5.74
N THR A 68 -14.84 -15.39 6.52
CA THR A 68 -14.95 -13.97 6.82
C THR A 68 -15.19 -13.26 5.50
N SER A 69 -16.43 -12.81 5.30
CA SER A 69 -16.86 -12.36 3.98
C SER A 69 -16.06 -11.09 3.66
N PHE A 70 -15.25 -11.12 2.59
CA PHE A 70 -14.55 -9.92 2.09
C PHE A 70 -15.54 -8.78 1.79
N GLU A 71 -16.82 -9.09 1.62
CA GLU A 71 -17.92 -8.14 1.43
C GLU A 71 -18.18 -7.26 2.65
N THR A 72 -17.80 -7.71 3.85
CA THR A 72 -17.93 -6.95 5.11
C THR A 72 -16.62 -6.28 5.52
N PHE A 73 -15.58 -6.39 4.72
CA PHE A 73 -14.27 -5.86 5.03
C PHE A 73 -14.21 -4.34 4.84
N GLU A 74 -13.90 -3.63 5.92
CA GLU A 74 -13.83 -2.17 5.97
C GLU A 74 -12.38 -1.69 6.21
N PRO A 75 -11.61 -1.38 5.17
CA PRO A 75 -10.22 -0.96 5.32
C PRO A 75 -10.03 0.26 6.22
N LEU A 76 -10.98 1.20 6.23
CA LEU A 76 -10.87 2.44 6.99
C LEU A 76 -11.08 2.24 8.49
N LYS A 77 -11.68 1.14 8.93
CA LYS A 77 -11.81 0.79 10.36
C LYS A 77 -10.51 0.25 10.97
N LEU A 78 -9.58 -0.20 10.13
CA LEU A 78 -8.29 -0.68 10.61
C LEU A 78 -7.40 0.51 11.03
N THR A 79 -6.63 0.33 12.09
CA THR A 79 -5.71 1.35 12.62
C THR A 79 -4.61 1.67 11.61
N PRO A 80 -4.47 2.94 11.18
CA PRO A 80 -3.38 3.34 10.32
C PRO A 80 -2.06 3.41 11.11
N LEU A 81 -1.02 2.80 10.55
CA LEU A 81 0.34 2.85 11.08
C LEU A 81 1.26 3.54 10.07
N PRO A 82 2.32 4.23 10.52
CA PRO A 82 3.32 4.74 9.60
C PRO A 82 4.06 3.59 8.91
N LEU A 83 4.57 3.79 7.69
CA LEU A 83 5.34 2.76 6.98
C LEU A 83 6.61 2.33 7.74
N SER A 84 7.05 3.11 8.72
CA SER A 84 8.17 2.80 9.62
C SER A 84 7.76 2.05 10.89
N PHE A 85 6.51 1.58 11.01
CA PHE A 85 5.96 0.92 12.21
C PHE A 85 6.85 -0.21 12.78
N TRP A 86 7.56 -0.92 11.93
CA TRP A 86 8.45 -2.01 12.30
C TRP A 86 9.69 -1.57 13.11
N ARG A 87 9.95 -0.25 13.22
CA ARG A 87 11.00 0.34 14.05
C ARG A 87 10.55 0.54 15.50
N CYS A 88 9.24 0.44 15.75
CA CYS A 88 8.72 0.52 17.11
C CYS A 88 9.10 -0.75 17.88
N PRO A 89 9.52 -0.65 19.16
CA PRO A 89 9.91 -1.79 19.99
C PRO A 89 8.78 -2.80 20.16
N GLU A 90 7.56 -2.33 20.25
CA GLU A 90 6.34 -3.14 20.34
C GLU A 90 5.64 -3.12 18.99
N ALA A 91 5.76 -4.24 18.27
CA ALA A 91 5.00 -4.40 17.03
C ALA A 91 3.51 -4.54 17.38
N PRO A 92 2.64 -3.65 16.88
CA PRO A 92 1.21 -3.67 17.23
C PRO A 92 0.48 -4.90 16.67
N HIS A 93 1.09 -5.61 15.75
CA HIS A 93 0.54 -6.79 15.11
C HIS A 93 1.60 -7.89 14.99
N ASN A 94 1.23 -9.10 15.42
CA ASN A 94 2.04 -10.30 15.32
C ASN A 94 1.25 -11.40 14.58
N GLY A 95 1.96 -12.31 13.90
CA GLY A 95 1.34 -13.47 13.26
C GLY A 95 0.71 -13.18 11.89
N PRO A 96 -0.21 -14.08 11.46
CA PRO A 96 -0.83 -14.00 10.16
C PRO A 96 -1.70 -12.75 9.99
N ALA A 97 -1.60 -12.10 8.84
CA ALA A 97 -2.41 -10.92 8.52
C ALA A 97 -2.50 -10.68 7.01
N ILE A 98 -3.52 -9.95 6.61
CA ILE A 98 -3.55 -9.22 5.34
C ILE A 98 -3.24 -7.77 5.66
N TYR A 99 -2.31 -7.17 4.91
CA TYR A 99 -1.93 -5.77 5.09
C TYR A 99 -2.28 -4.95 3.85
N LEU A 100 -2.61 -3.70 4.10
CA LEU A 100 -3.03 -2.74 3.10
C LEU A 100 -2.16 -1.50 3.19
N VAL A 101 -1.66 -1.04 2.05
CA VAL A 101 -0.97 0.25 1.96
C VAL A 101 -1.92 1.25 1.33
N MET A 102 -2.12 2.36 2.00
CA MET A 102 -3.06 3.39 1.61
C MET A 102 -2.40 4.75 1.61
N ASP A 103 -2.90 5.65 0.76
CA ASP A 103 -2.56 7.07 0.77
C ASP A 103 -3.81 7.90 1.04
N ARG A 104 -3.66 8.93 1.88
CA ARG A 104 -4.68 9.96 2.08
C ARG A 104 -4.35 11.13 1.19
N LEU A 105 -5.27 11.45 0.28
CA LEU A 105 -5.10 12.50 -0.72
C LEU A 105 -5.16 13.91 -0.10
N GLU A 106 -4.38 14.83 -0.65
CA GLU A 106 -4.11 16.16 -0.07
C GLU A 106 -5.36 17.00 0.24
N ASN A 107 -6.40 16.94 -0.58
CA ASN A 107 -7.51 17.91 -0.53
C ASN A 107 -8.86 17.31 -0.14
N CYS A 108 -8.90 16.09 0.37
CA CYS A 108 -10.14 15.48 0.80
C CYS A 108 -9.86 14.41 1.85
N ASP A 109 -10.85 14.10 2.68
CA ASP A 109 -10.79 12.93 3.57
C ASP A 109 -10.82 11.61 2.79
N SER A 110 -10.35 11.65 1.56
CA SER A 110 -10.35 10.56 0.61
C SER A 110 -9.09 9.75 0.71
N HIS A 111 -9.25 8.44 0.63
CA HIS A 111 -8.15 7.49 0.62
C HIS A 111 -8.13 6.73 -0.70
N ILE A 112 -6.93 6.32 -1.11
CA ILE A 112 -6.74 5.31 -2.15
C ILE A 112 -5.97 4.13 -1.57
N LEU A 113 -6.40 2.93 -1.92
CA LEU A 113 -5.75 1.69 -1.57
C LEU A 113 -4.74 1.34 -2.67
N LEU A 114 -3.46 1.42 -2.33
CA LEU A 114 -2.35 1.27 -3.27
C LEU A 114 -1.89 -0.18 -3.43
N TYR A 115 -1.91 -0.95 -2.34
CA TYR A 115 -1.41 -2.32 -2.32
C TYR A 115 -2.11 -3.17 -1.27
N ILE A 116 -2.31 -4.45 -1.59
CA ILE A 116 -2.76 -5.51 -0.68
C ILE A 116 -1.73 -6.63 -0.69
N GLY A 117 -1.42 -7.19 0.47
CA GLY A 117 -0.54 -8.34 0.58
C GLY A 117 -0.85 -9.21 1.79
N GLU A 118 -0.46 -10.48 1.75
CA GLU A 118 -0.57 -11.40 2.87
C GLU A 118 0.76 -11.65 3.57
N THR A 119 0.71 -12.05 4.82
CA THR A 119 1.90 -12.42 5.59
C THR A 119 1.58 -13.42 6.69
N LEU A 120 2.58 -14.24 7.04
CA LEU A 120 2.57 -15.08 8.24
C LEU A 120 3.07 -14.35 9.49
N ALA A 121 3.79 -13.23 9.31
CA ALA A 121 4.45 -12.51 10.38
C ALA A 121 4.40 -11.00 10.12
N ALA A 122 3.33 -10.36 10.60
CA ALA A 122 3.06 -8.93 10.38
C ALA A 122 4.21 -8.04 10.88
N ASP A 123 4.83 -8.40 12.01
CA ASP A 123 5.96 -7.69 12.64
C ASP A 123 7.24 -7.70 11.77
N ARG A 124 7.42 -8.73 10.96
CA ARG A 124 8.64 -8.96 10.16
C ARG A 124 8.48 -8.65 8.68
N ARG A 125 7.24 -8.69 8.17
CA ARG A 125 6.96 -8.62 6.73
C ARG A 125 7.56 -7.38 6.06
N TRP A 126 7.62 -6.27 6.77
CA TRP A 126 8.06 -5.00 6.22
C TRP A 126 9.55 -4.71 6.37
N LYS A 127 10.33 -5.63 7.02
CA LYS A 127 11.77 -5.43 7.25
C LYS A 127 12.64 -5.72 6.02
N GLY A 128 12.22 -6.65 5.15
CA GLY A 128 12.99 -7.09 3.96
C GLY A 128 12.72 -6.28 2.70
N GLU A 129 13.39 -6.66 1.62
CA GLU A 129 13.10 -6.22 0.25
C GLU A 129 11.70 -6.64 -0.18
N HIS A 130 11.03 -5.78 -0.97
CA HIS A 130 9.66 -6.00 -1.35
C HIS A 130 9.28 -5.12 -2.55
N ASP A 131 8.71 -5.71 -3.60
CA ASP A 131 8.32 -4.97 -4.83
C ASP A 131 7.45 -3.76 -4.53
N CYS A 132 6.49 -3.89 -3.60
CA CYS A 132 5.65 -2.78 -3.17
C CYS A 132 6.45 -1.58 -2.66
N LYS A 133 7.59 -1.79 -1.98
CA LYS A 133 8.43 -0.69 -1.47
C LYS A 133 9.07 0.11 -2.60
N ALA A 134 9.50 -0.55 -3.67
CA ALA A 134 10.04 0.13 -4.84
C ALA A 134 8.96 1.03 -5.49
N TYR A 135 7.75 0.51 -5.70
CA TYR A 135 6.63 1.31 -6.20
C TYR A 135 6.28 2.49 -5.28
N LEU A 136 6.27 2.26 -3.97
CA LEU A 136 5.98 3.31 -2.98
C LEU A 136 7.07 4.38 -2.94
N ALA A 137 8.34 4.00 -3.11
CA ALA A 137 9.46 4.94 -3.17
C ALA A 137 9.32 5.83 -4.40
N SER A 138 9.15 5.25 -5.61
CA SER A 138 8.97 6.01 -6.85
C SER A 138 7.71 6.88 -6.82
N TYR A 139 6.62 6.39 -6.24
CA TYR A 139 5.40 7.17 -6.04
C TYR A 139 5.63 8.37 -5.13
N SER A 140 6.25 8.15 -3.97
CA SER A 140 6.53 9.22 -3.00
C SER A 140 7.46 10.29 -3.58
N GLU A 141 8.49 9.86 -4.33
CA GLU A 141 9.42 10.76 -5.02
C GLU A 141 8.68 11.61 -6.04
N ALA A 142 7.92 11.00 -6.94
CA ALA A 142 7.16 11.72 -7.96
C ALA A 142 6.15 12.72 -7.36
N LEU A 143 5.47 12.36 -6.28
CA LEU A 143 4.56 13.28 -5.58
C LEU A 143 5.31 14.45 -4.95
N ASN A 144 6.44 14.17 -4.31
CA ASN A 144 7.28 15.21 -3.71
C ASN A 144 7.80 16.20 -4.75
N ASP A 145 8.31 15.71 -5.89
CA ASP A 145 8.79 16.53 -7.00
C ASP A 145 7.67 17.39 -7.62
N ALA A 146 6.47 16.86 -7.67
CA ALA A 146 5.29 17.58 -8.15
C ALA A 146 4.66 18.53 -7.10
N GLY A 147 5.21 18.58 -5.87
CA GLY A 147 4.65 19.35 -4.77
C GLY A 147 3.25 18.90 -4.36
N ILE A 148 2.98 17.59 -4.39
CA ILE A 148 1.73 16.96 -3.92
C ILE A 148 2.00 16.31 -2.57
N LYS A 149 1.23 16.67 -1.55
CA LYS A 149 1.33 16.03 -0.24
C LYS A 149 0.70 14.64 -0.28
N SER A 150 1.36 13.71 0.37
CA SER A 150 0.96 12.31 0.53
C SER A 150 1.02 11.92 1.99
N GLN A 151 0.08 11.11 2.44
CA GLN A 151 0.07 10.55 3.79
C GLN A 151 -0.09 9.04 3.72
N LEU A 152 1.02 8.37 3.43
CA LEU A 152 1.08 6.92 3.34
C LEU A 152 0.90 6.26 4.71
N SER A 153 0.10 5.22 4.75
CA SER A 153 -0.10 4.39 5.93
C SER A 153 -0.18 2.92 5.54
N ILE A 154 0.16 2.06 6.51
CA ILE A 154 -0.07 0.62 6.41
C ILE A 154 -1.08 0.22 7.47
N ARG A 155 -1.96 -0.73 7.15
CA ARG A 155 -2.99 -1.26 8.04
C ARG A 155 -2.95 -2.77 8.01
N PHE A 156 -3.23 -3.42 9.14
CA PHE A 156 -3.21 -4.88 9.25
C PHE A 156 -4.58 -5.39 9.64
N TRP A 157 -5.06 -6.36 8.88
CA TRP A 157 -6.22 -7.15 9.20
C TRP A 157 -5.76 -8.51 9.71
N SER A 158 -5.88 -8.73 11.03
CA SER A 158 -5.40 -9.94 11.72
C SER A 158 -6.49 -10.99 11.91
N ASP A 159 -7.77 -10.62 11.72
CA ASP A 159 -8.88 -11.57 11.74
C ASP A 159 -9.00 -12.28 10.39
N VAL A 160 -8.00 -13.09 10.08
CA VAL A 160 -7.83 -13.80 8.81
C VAL A 160 -7.48 -15.27 9.05
N PRO A 161 -7.74 -16.17 8.08
CA PRO A 161 -7.38 -17.57 8.22
C PRO A 161 -5.88 -17.77 8.53
N ALA A 162 -5.58 -18.58 9.55
CA ALA A 162 -4.19 -18.98 9.87
C ALA A 162 -3.55 -19.78 8.75
N ASP A 163 -4.34 -20.58 8.05
CA ASP A 163 -3.89 -21.34 6.88
C ASP A 163 -3.51 -20.42 5.72
N THR A 164 -2.30 -20.60 5.20
CA THR A 164 -1.74 -19.75 4.14
C THR A 164 -2.53 -19.82 2.84
N LYS A 165 -3.04 -20.99 2.46
CA LYS A 165 -3.79 -21.17 1.21
C LYS A 165 -5.13 -20.46 1.28
N CYS A 166 -5.83 -20.58 2.42
CA CYS A 166 -7.09 -19.87 2.67
C CYS A 166 -6.87 -18.36 2.71
N ARG A 167 -5.81 -17.88 3.38
CA ARG A 167 -5.48 -16.45 3.47
C ARG A 167 -5.13 -15.86 2.12
N ARG A 168 -4.34 -16.55 1.27
CA ARG A 168 -4.04 -16.14 -0.10
C ARG A 168 -5.27 -16.08 -1.00
N LYS A 169 -6.25 -16.95 -0.76
CA LYS A 169 -7.53 -16.87 -1.47
C LYS A 169 -8.26 -15.57 -1.12
N VAL A 170 -8.33 -15.23 0.17
CA VAL A 170 -8.95 -13.98 0.64
C VAL A 170 -8.21 -12.78 0.09
N GLU A 171 -6.87 -12.75 0.13
CA GLU A 171 -6.04 -11.71 -0.49
C GLU A 171 -6.39 -11.55 -1.98
N GLY A 172 -6.45 -12.64 -2.74
CA GLY A 172 -6.76 -12.61 -4.17
C GLY A 172 -8.16 -12.04 -4.46
N GLU A 173 -9.17 -12.35 -3.65
CA GLU A 173 -10.51 -11.77 -3.79
C GLU A 173 -10.51 -10.27 -3.45
N LEU A 174 -9.79 -9.85 -2.41
CA LEU A 174 -9.63 -8.44 -2.09
C LEU A 174 -8.92 -7.67 -3.21
N ILE A 175 -7.85 -8.24 -3.81
CA ILE A 175 -7.15 -7.61 -4.94
C ILE A 175 -8.09 -7.44 -6.15
N LYS A 176 -8.89 -8.44 -6.47
CA LYS A 176 -9.88 -8.36 -7.56
C LYS A 176 -10.97 -7.32 -7.29
N HIS A 177 -11.38 -7.19 -6.05
CA HIS A 177 -12.44 -6.26 -5.65
C HIS A 177 -11.96 -4.80 -5.61
N TRP A 178 -10.81 -4.55 -4.96
CA TRP A 178 -10.28 -3.21 -4.74
C TRP A 178 -9.41 -2.68 -5.88
N LEU A 179 -8.87 -3.55 -6.72
CA LEU A 179 -7.99 -3.25 -7.85
C LEU A 179 -6.83 -2.30 -7.47
N PRO A 180 -6.01 -2.61 -6.46
CA PRO A 180 -4.93 -1.72 -6.04
C PRO A 180 -3.86 -1.59 -7.13
N PRO A 181 -3.32 -0.37 -7.37
CA PRO A 181 -2.47 -0.10 -8.54
C PRO A 181 -1.05 -0.69 -8.47
N PHE A 182 -0.59 -1.11 -7.29
CA PHE A 182 0.77 -1.65 -7.14
C PHE A 182 0.82 -3.17 -7.04
N ASN A 183 -0.32 -3.85 -7.07
CA ASN A 183 -0.36 -5.30 -7.24
C ASN A 183 -0.12 -5.67 -8.70
N LYS A 184 0.70 -6.69 -8.95
CA LYS A 184 1.07 -7.12 -10.31
C LYS A 184 -0.15 -7.51 -11.17
N GLU A 185 -1.21 -8.01 -10.52
CA GLU A 185 -2.46 -8.44 -11.15
C GLU A 185 -3.28 -7.27 -11.70
N THR A 186 -3.09 -6.07 -11.14
CA THR A 186 -3.99 -4.93 -11.39
C THR A 186 -3.28 -3.67 -11.90
N ARG A 187 -1.96 -3.59 -11.79
CA ARG A 187 -1.18 -2.40 -12.20
C ARG A 187 -1.36 -2.00 -13.66
N ALA A 188 -1.47 -2.97 -14.57
CA ALA A 188 -1.68 -2.71 -16.00
C ALA A 188 -3.00 -1.98 -16.26
N ARG A 189 -4.06 -2.28 -15.48
CA ARG A 189 -5.37 -1.62 -15.57
C ARG A 189 -5.28 -0.11 -15.34
N TRP A 190 -4.39 0.31 -14.46
CA TRP A 190 -4.23 1.72 -14.09
C TRP A 190 -3.21 2.46 -14.92
N SER A 191 -2.52 1.77 -15.86
CA SER A 191 -1.35 2.34 -16.56
C SER A 191 -0.41 3.00 -15.55
N THR A 192 -0.06 2.22 -14.50
CA THR A 192 0.74 2.71 -13.37
C THR A 192 2.07 3.24 -13.89
N PRO A 193 2.37 4.55 -13.69
CA PRO A 193 3.57 5.17 -14.24
C PRO A 193 4.84 4.83 -13.49
N PHE A 194 4.70 4.13 -12.37
CA PHE A 194 5.80 3.71 -11.51
C PHE A 194 6.21 2.28 -11.83
N THR A 195 7.49 2.03 -12.06
CA THR A 195 8.03 0.69 -12.30
C THR A 195 8.94 0.28 -11.17
N ALA A 196 8.91 -1.02 -10.82
CA ALA A 196 9.89 -1.60 -9.91
C ALA A 196 11.14 -2.06 -10.66
N GLU A 197 11.15 -1.98 -11.97
CA GLU A 197 12.31 -2.33 -12.79
C GLU A 197 13.35 -1.21 -12.65
N LEU A 198 14.33 -1.44 -11.80
CA LEU A 198 15.60 -0.76 -11.92
C LEU A 198 16.14 -1.13 -13.29
N ALA A 199 16.38 -0.13 -14.16
CA ALA A 199 17.05 -0.35 -15.42
C ALA A 199 18.39 -1.05 -15.12
N ASN A 200 18.51 -2.30 -15.56
CA ASN A 200 19.77 -3.03 -15.58
C ASN A 200 20.71 -2.42 -16.59
#